data_94ddfba13be0b5b8b074c4b15ac8d2ca
#
_entry.id   94ddfba13be0b5b8b074c4b15ac8d2ca
#
_cell.length_a   1.000
_cell.length_b   1.000
_cell.length_c   1.000
_cell.angle_alpha   90.00
_cell.angle_beta   90.00
_cell.angle_gamma   90.00
#
_symmetry.space_group_name_H-M   'P 1'
#
loop_
_entity.id
_entity.type
_entity.pdbx_description
1 polymer ?
#
loop_
_entity_poly.entity_id
_entity_poly.type
_entity_poly.pdbx_seq_one_letter_code
_entity_poly.pdbx_strand_id
1 'polypeptide(L)'
;MVLAQALLPHMRQANFGRIVNIASRAALGKEERTAYAATKAGLIGMTRTWALEMAQFGITVNAIGPGPIATELFTSGNPPNAPKTIKIVESIPVKRMGQPEDIAHAAAYLMDDRSSFTTGQTLYVCGGMTVGLSNAS
;
A
#
# COMPACT_ATOMS: atom_id res chain seq x y z
N MET A 1 -10.97 -10.28 0.15
CA MET A 1 -11.41 -11.26 1.18
C MET A 1 -11.46 -12.69 0.64
N VAL A 2 -12.17 -12.98 -0.43
CA VAL A 2 -12.35 -14.34 -0.97
C VAL A 2 -11.05 -15.14 -1.15
N LEU A 3 -10.03 -14.51 -1.79
CA LEU A 3 -8.73 -15.17 -2.03
C LEU A 3 -8.04 -15.56 -0.71
N ALA A 4 -8.00 -14.65 0.26
CA ALA A 4 -7.40 -14.95 1.57
C ALA A 4 -8.15 -16.09 2.29
N GLN A 5 -9.48 -16.07 2.28
CA GLN A 5 -10.29 -17.14 2.86
C GLN A 5 -9.98 -18.51 2.25
N ALA A 6 -9.77 -18.57 0.93
CA ALA A 6 -9.43 -19.81 0.23
C ALA A 6 -8.02 -20.33 0.59
N LEU A 7 -7.06 -19.46 0.84
CA LEU A 7 -5.67 -19.82 1.09
C LEU A 7 -5.35 -20.06 2.59
N LEU A 8 -6.10 -19.42 3.49
CA LEU A 8 -5.84 -19.46 4.93
C LEU A 8 -5.74 -20.87 5.53
N PRO A 9 -6.59 -21.87 5.16
CA PRO A 9 -6.47 -23.22 5.70
C PRO A 9 -5.09 -23.83 5.41
N HIS A 10 -4.58 -23.68 4.20
CA HIS A 10 -3.27 -24.19 3.81
C HIS A 10 -2.12 -23.44 4.51
N MET A 11 -2.23 -22.11 4.63
CA MET A 11 -1.24 -21.31 5.36
C MET A 11 -1.17 -21.70 6.84
N ARG A 12 -2.31 -21.94 7.47
CA ARG A 12 -2.37 -22.43 8.87
C ARG A 12 -1.75 -23.80 9.04
N GLN A 13 -2.05 -24.73 8.14
CA GLN A 13 -1.48 -26.08 8.17
C GLN A 13 0.05 -26.05 7.99
N ALA A 14 0.54 -25.16 7.14
CA ALA A 14 1.97 -24.97 6.89
C ALA A 14 2.68 -24.19 8.01
N ASN A 15 1.97 -23.59 8.96
CA ASN A 15 2.50 -22.61 9.91
C ASN A 15 3.32 -21.51 9.22
N PHE A 16 2.90 -21.10 8.04
CA PHE A 16 3.57 -20.12 7.21
C PHE A 16 2.58 -19.41 6.29
N GLY A 17 2.70 -18.09 6.18
CA GLY A 17 1.96 -17.30 5.22
C GLY A 17 2.42 -15.85 5.19
N ARG A 18 2.25 -15.23 4.04
CA ARG A 18 2.53 -13.81 3.82
C ARG A 18 1.34 -13.21 3.07
N ILE A 19 0.69 -12.22 3.66
CA ILE A 19 -0.42 -11.50 3.06
C ILE A 19 -0.03 -10.03 2.97
N VAL A 20 -0.04 -9.48 1.76
CA VAL A 20 0.23 -8.07 1.51
C VAL A 20 -0.98 -7.44 0.81
N ASN A 21 -1.67 -6.57 1.52
CA ASN A 21 -2.83 -5.85 1.02
C ASN A 21 -2.40 -4.54 0.35
N ILE A 22 -2.85 -4.29 -0.87
CA ILE A 22 -2.57 -3.03 -1.57
C ILE A 22 -3.66 -1.99 -1.21
N ALA A 23 -3.34 -1.17 -0.21
CA ALA A 23 -4.18 -0.05 0.21
C ALA A 23 -3.97 1.19 -0.69
N SER A 24 -3.87 2.36 -0.10
CA SER A 24 -3.54 3.63 -0.77
C SER A 24 -3.21 4.68 0.28
N ARG A 25 -2.38 5.67 -0.05
CA ARG A 25 -2.25 6.85 0.80
C ARG A 25 -3.58 7.62 0.96
N ALA A 26 -4.52 7.45 0.04
CA ALA A 26 -5.86 8.03 0.13
C ALA A 26 -6.67 7.52 1.34
N ALA A 27 -6.24 6.42 1.98
CA ALA A 27 -6.81 5.96 3.26
C ALA A 27 -6.66 6.99 4.39
N LEU A 28 -5.74 7.94 4.27
CA LEU A 28 -5.53 9.05 5.21
C LEU A 28 -6.46 10.25 4.95
N GLY A 29 -7.28 10.17 3.91
CA GLY A 29 -8.15 11.22 3.43
C GLY A 29 -7.68 11.78 2.08
N LYS A 30 -8.63 11.94 1.17
CA LYS A 30 -8.41 12.58 -0.13
C LYS A 30 -9.73 13.20 -0.60
N GLU A 31 -9.67 14.49 -0.95
CA GLU A 31 -10.81 15.22 -1.50
C GLU A 31 -11.43 14.46 -2.69
N GLU A 32 -12.74 14.54 -2.82
CA GLU A 32 -13.55 13.92 -3.90
C GLU A 32 -13.41 12.38 -3.99
N ARG A 33 -12.91 11.70 -2.94
CA ARG A 33 -12.66 10.26 -2.94
C ARG A 33 -13.22 9.55 -1.72
N THR A 34 -14.36 10.01 -1.18
CA THR A 34 -14.96 9.48 0.07
C THR A 34 -15.09 7.96 0.06
N ALA A 35 -15.77 7.38 -0.92
CA ALA A 35 -15.96 5.92 -1.00
C ALA A 35 -14.62 5.18 -1.17
N TYR A 36 -13.74 5.69 -2.03
CA TYR A 36 -12.41 5.09 -2.24
C TYR A 36 -11.56 5.15 -0.98
N ALA A 37 -11.51 6.31 -0.31
CA ALA A 37 -10.77 6.47 0.93
C ALA A 37 -11.31 5.54 2.03
N ALA A 38 -12.64 5.42 2.18
CA ALA A 38 -13.27 4.53 3.13
C ALA A 38 -12.90 3.05 2.89
N THR A 39 -12.93 2.59 1.63
CA THR A 39 -12.55 1.20 1.28
C THR A 39 -11.07 0.93 1.59
N LYS A 40 -10.19 1.89 1.29
CA LYS A 40 -8.75 1.72 1.52
C LYS A 40 -8.38 1.85 3.01
N ALA A 41 -9.08 2.67 3.78
CA ALA A 41 -8.96 2.72 5.24
C ALA A 41 -9.47 1.43 5.89
N GLY A 42 -10.60 0.91 5.42
CA GLY A 42 -11.14 -0.40 5.87
C GLY A 42 -10.14 -1.54 5.62
N LEU A 43 -9.43 -1.52 4.50
CA LEU A 43 -8.40 -2.50 4.19
C LEU A 43 -7.22 -2.45 5.19
N ILE A 44 -6.84 -1.26 5.65
CA ILE A 44 -5.81 -1.10 6.69
C ILE A 44 -6.32 -1.65 8.04
N GLY A 45 -7.56 -1.36 8.40
CA GLY A 45 -8.18 -1.91 9.61
C GLY A 45 -8.23 -3.44 9.57
N MET A 46 -8.68 -4.01 8.46
CA MET A 46 -8.70 -5.46 8.23
C MET A 46 -7.29 -6.08 8.33
N THR A 47 -6.26 -5.42 7.77
CA THR A 47 -4.87 -5.86 7.87
C THR A 47 -4.42 -6.02 9.30
N ARG A 48 -4.73 -5.05 10.17
CA ARG A 48 -4.38 -5.09 11.60
C ARG A 48 -5.09 -6.22 12.34
N THR A 49 -6.39 -6.38 12.10
CA THR A 49 -7.18 -7.46 12.70
C THR A 49 -6.62 -8.83 12.31
N TRP A 50 -6.39 -9.05 11.02
CA TRP A 50 -5.83 -10.30 10.53
C TRP A 50 -4.41 -10.56 11.02
N ALA A 51 -3.60 -9.54 11.21
CA ALA A 51 -2.27 -9.68 11.78
C ALA A 51 -2.34 -10.27 13.20
N LEU A 52 -3.27 -9.80 14.04
CA LEU A 52 -3.48 -10.31 15.39
C LEU A 52 -4.00 -11.75 15.39
N GLU A 53 -4.98 -12.04 14.54
CA GLU A 53 -5.63 -13.36 14.46
C GLU A 53 -4.71 -14.44 13.89
N MET A 54 -3.80 -14.08 12.97
CA MET A 54 -3.02 -15.03 12.18
C MET A 54 -1.57 -15.20 12.68
N ALA A 55 -1.06 -14.30 13.51
CA ALA A 55 0.33 -14.32 13.97
C ALA A 55 0.73 -15.65 14.62
N GLN A 56 -0.15 -16.25 15.42
CA GLN A 56 0.09 -17.53 16.09
C GLN A 56 0.33 -18.70 15.11
N PHE A 57 -0.06 -18.56 13.86
CA PHE A 57 0.14 -19.56 12.79
C PHE A 57 1.35 -19.21 11.89
N GLY A 58 2.24 -18.32 12.32
CA GLY A 58 3.39 -17.91 11.50
C GLY A 58 3.01 -17.11 10.24
N ILE A 59 1.79 -16.57 10.20
CA ILE A 59 1.27 -15.81 9.07
C ILE A 59 1.41 -14.32 9.38
N THR A 60 2.10 -13.57 8.53
CA THR A 60 2.16 -12.11 8.63
C THR A 60 1.18 -11.46 7.65
N VAL A 61 0.56 -10.37 8.09
CA VAL A 61 -0.39 -9.61 7.29
C VAL A 61 -0.02 -8.14 7.35
N ASN A 62 0.34 -7.57 6.21
CA ASN A 62 0.76 -6.18 6.09
C ASN A 62 0.02 -5.47 4.96
N ALA A 63 0.12 -4.16 4.90
CA ALA A 63 -0.42 -3.35 3.83
C ALA A 63 0.65 -2.46 3.20
N ILE A 64 0.52 -2.19 1.92
CA ILE A 64 1.25 -1.13 1.22
C ILE A 64 0.25 -0.03 0.88
N GLY A 65 0.63 1.22 1.16
CA GLY A 65 -0.12 2.41 0.79
C GLY A 65 0.59 3.20 -0.33
N PRO A 66 0.36 2.86 -1.61
CA PRO A 66 0.99 3.56 -2.71
C PRO A 66 0.60 5.04 -2.77
N GLY A 67 1.55 5.88 -3.18
CA GLY A 67 1.33 7.22 -3.70
C GLY A 67 0.95 7.22 -5.18
N PRO A 68 1.24 8.30 -5.90
CA PRO A 68 1.08 8.36 -7.36
C PRO A 68 2.10 7.45 -8.04
N ILE A 69 1.63 6.42 -8.72
CA ILE A 69 2.45 5.43 -9.43
C ILE A 69 2.15 5.51 -10.93
N ALA A 70 3.19 5.52 -11.76
CA ALA A 70 3.12 5.61 -13.23
C ALA A 70 2.69 4.26 -13.85
N THR A 71 1.47 3.82 -13.53
CA THR A 71 0.83 2.68 -14.20
C THR A 71 0.20 3.11 -15.53
N GLU A 72 -0.04 2.18 -16.45
CA GLU A 72 -0.74 2.47 -17.72
C GLU A 72 -2.08 3.16 -17.47
N LEU A 73 -2.86 2.69 -16.49
CA LEU A 73 -4.13 3.30 -16.12
C LEU A 73 -3.97 4.75 -15.67
N PHE A 74 -2.90 5.06 -14.94
CA PHE A 74 -2.65 6.42 -14.48
C PHE A 74 -2.16 7.30 -15.63
N THR A 75 -1.20 6.85 -16.41
CA THR A 75 -0.56 7.62 -17.49
C THR A 75 -1.50 7.86 -18.66
N SER A 76 -2.42 6.94 -18.96
CA SER A 76 -3.44 7.13 -19.99
C SER A 76 -4.36 8.33 -19.70
N GLY A 77 -4.70 8.56 -18.43
CA GLY A 77 -5.51 9.71 -18.00
C GLY A 77 -4.69 10.95 -17.57
N ASN A 78 -3.36 10.83 -17.49
CA ASN A 78 -2.47 11.89 -17.00
C ASN A 78 -1.17 11.90 -17.82
N PRO A 79 -1.19 12.44 -19.04
CA PRO A 79 0.01 12.56 -19.88
C PRO A 79 1.14 13.28 -19.14
N PRO A 80 2.42 12.91 -19.32
CA PRO A 80 3.56 13.46 -18.56
C PRO A 80 3.66 14.98 -18.59
N ASN A 81 3.34 15.59 -19.73
CA ASN A 81 3.45 17.03 -19.94
C ASN A 81 2.14 17.80 -19.61
N ALA A 82 1.12 17.12 -19.13
CA ALA A 82 -0.12 17.80 -18.73
C ALA A 82 0.12 18.64 -17.46
N PRO A 83 -0.41 19.88 -17.38
CA PRO A 83 -0.23 20.75 -16.20
C PRO A 83 -0.64 20.08 -14.90
N LYS A 84 -1.67 19.24 -14.92
CA LYS A 84 -2.12 18.45 -13.77
C LYS A 84 -1.07 17.43 -13.33
N THR A 85 -0.42 16.75 -14.27
CA THR A 85 0.62 15.76 -13.99
C THR A 85 1.87 16.43 -13.41
N ILE A 86 2.27 17.57 -13.97
CA ILE A 86 3.38 18.37 -13.46
C ILE A 86 3.12 18.77 -12.00
N LYS A 87 1.95 19.32 -11.69
CA LYS A 87 1.56 19.67 -10.31
C LYS A 87 1.60 18.46 -9.36
N ILE A 88 1.18 17.28 -9.83
CA ILE A 88 1.27 16.07 -9.03
C ILE A 88 2.74 15.76 -8.70
N VAL A 89 3.63 15.77 -9.69
CA VAL A 89 5.06 15.51 -9.50
C VAL A 89 5.70 16.53 -8.56
N GLU A 90 5.39 17.80 -8.72
CA GLU A 90 5.86 18.88 -7.85
C GLU A 90 5.43 18.70 -6.39
N SER A 91 4.24 18.16 -6.15
CA SER A 91 3.73 17.87 -4.81
C SER A 91 4.39 16.66 -4.14
N ILE A 92 5.12 15.82 -4.89
CA ILE A 92 5.83 14.67 -4.34
C ILE A 92 7.20 15.14 -3.80
N PRO A 93 7.52 14.96 -2.51
CA PRO A 93 8.80 15.40 -1.96
C PRO A 93 10.02 14.90 -2.74
N VAL A 94 10.05 13.65 -3.18
CA VAL A 94 11.15 13.09 -3.99
C VAL A 94 11.14 13.52 -5.47
N LYS A 95 10.20 14.41 -5.87
CA LYS A 95 10.14 15.06 -7.19
C LYS A 95 10.07 14.10 -8.39
N ARG A 96 9.56 12.91 -8.20
CA ARG A 96 9.25 11.97 -9.28
C ARG A 96 7.97 11.16 -8.98
N MET A 97 7.33 10.67 -10.02
CA MET A 97 6.33 9.61 -9.89
C MET A 97 6.98 8.33 -9.38
N GLY A 98 6.27 7.59 -8.56
CA GLY A 98 6.63 6.20 -8.28
C GLY A 98 6.48 5.33 -9.53
N GLN A 99 7.26 4.26 -9.58
CA GLN A 99 7.17 3.23 -10.61
C GLN A 99 6.55 1.95 -10.00
N PRO A 100 5.96 1.07 -10.79
CA PRO A 100 5.47 -0.24 -10.31
C PRO A 100 6.54 -1.00 -9.52
N GLU A 101 7.80 -0.88 -9.90
CA GLU A 101 8.95 -1.50 -9.25
C GLU A 101 9.18 -0.99 -7.82
N ASP A 102 8.86 0.28 -7.53
CA ASP A 102 8.93 0.82 -6.17
C ASP A 102 7.96 0.04 -5.24
N ILE A 103 6.79 -0.33 -5.76
CA ILE A 103 5.81 -1.14 -5.01
C ILE A 103 6.23 -2.60 -4.94
N ALA A 104 6.79 -3.15 -6.02
CA ALA A 104 7.27 -4.53 -6.08
C ALA A 104 8.39 -4.78 -5.06
N HIS A 105 9.34 -3.85 -4.89
CA HIS A 105 10.39 -3.92 -3.88
C HIS A 105 9.83 -3.94 -2.45
N ALA A 106 8.84 -3.08 -2.17
CA ALA A 106 8.18 -3.07 -0.87
C ALA A 106 7.42 -4.38 -0.60
N ALA A 107 6.74 -4.91 -1.62
CA ALA A 107 6.05 -6.20 -1.53
C ALA A 107 7.05 -7.34 -1.31
N ALA A 108 8.17 -7.36 -2.05
CA ALA A 108 9.22 -8.38 -1.90
C ALA A 108 9.76 -8.40 -0.46
N TYR A 109 10.03 -7.23 0.15
CA TYR A 109 10.42 -7.15 1.54
C TYR A 109 9.39 -7.78 2.48
N LEU A 110 8.11 -7.41 2.35
CA LEU A 110 7.05 -7.91 3.22
C LEU A 110 6.71 -9.40 2.99
N MET A 111 7.07 -9.95 1.85
CA MET A 111 6.86 -11.35 1.49
C MET A 111 8.08 -12.23 1.76
N ASP A 112 9.22 -11.66 2.11
CA ASP A 112 10.45 -12.39 2.41
C ASP A 112 10.28 -13.24 3.70
N ASP A 113 10.85 -14.44 3.72
CA ASP A 113 10.79 -15.34 4.87
C ASP A 113 11.42 -14.71 6.12
N ARG A 114 12.45 -13.90 5.94
CA ARG A 114 13.16 -13.17 7.00
C ARG A 114 12.31 -12.06 7.63
N SER A 115 11.24 -11.60 6.96
CA SER A 115 10.34 -10.56 7.48
C SER A 115 9.27 -11.12 8.43
N SER A 116 9.53 -12.23 9.08
CA SER A 116 8.61 -12.95 9.98
C SER A 116 8.19 -12.17 11.23
N PHE A 117 8.92 -11.12 11.59
CA PHE A 117 8.61 -10.25 12.75
C PHE A 117 7.92 -8.94 12.35
N THR A 118 7.58 -8.77 11.07
CA THR A 118 6.86 -7.60 10.54
C THR A 118 5.43 -7.99 10.21
N THR A 119 4.48 -7.59 11.06
CA THR A 119 3.04 -7.85 10.83
C THR A 119 2.17 -6.69 11.32
N GLY A 120 0.99 -6.51 10.76
CA GLY A 120 0.04 -5.44 11.09
C GLY A 120 0.46 -4.04 10.62
N GLN A 121 1.53 -3.92 9.84
CA GLN A 121 2.10 -2.65 9.43
C GLN A 121 1.50 -2.16 8.10
N THR A 122 1.47 -0.83 7.95
CA THR A 122 1.18 -0.18 6.67
C THR A 122 2.40 0.61 6.23
N LEU A 123 3.02 0.17 5.14
CA LEU A 123 4.16 0.84 4.54
C LEU A 123 3.68 1.79 3.44
N TYR A 124 3.82 3.09 3.64
CA TYR A 124 3.50 4.09 2.62
C TYR A 124 4.67 4.24 1.65
N VAL A 125 4.46 3.84 0.41
CA VAL A 125 5.42 3.99 -0.70
C VAL A 125 4.93 5.13 -1.58
N CYS A 126 5.22 6.36 -1.18
CA CYS A 126 4.57 7.56 -1.71
C CYS A 126 5.52 8.76 -1.93
N GLY A 127 6.82 8.52 -1.87
CA GLY A 127 7.80 9.59 -2.06
C GLY A 127 7.76 10.70 -1.00
N GLY A 128 7.33 10.36 0.22
CA GLY A 128 7.27 11.30 1.35
C GLY A 128 5.94 12.05 1.52
N MET A 129 4.92 11.78 0.69
CA MET A 129 3.65 12.53 0.71
C MET A 129 2.80 12.34 1.99
N THR A 130 3.21 11.48 2.91
CA THR A 130 2.45 11.15 4.14
C THR A 130 3.21 11.47 5.43
N VAL A 131 4.39 12.08 5.35
CA VAL A 131 5.28 12.26 6.52
C VAL A 131 5.32 13.69 7.08
N GLY A 132 4.29 14.46 6.86
CA GLY A 132 4.19 15.81 7.41
C GLY A 132 3.79 16.86 6.39
N LEU A 133 3.87 18.12 6.78
CA LEU A 133 3.61 19.26 5.91
C LEU A 133 4.90 19.61 5.18
N SER A 134 4.90 19.56 3.85
CA SER A 134 5.93 20.21 3.08
C SER A 134 5.66 21.72 3.12
N ASN A 135 6.60 22.51 3.59
CA ASN A 135 6.50 23.94 3.46
C ASN A 135 6.48 24.29 1.97
N ALA A 136 5.33 24.74 1.49
CA ALA A 136 5.27 25.49 0.25
C ALA A 136 5.90 26.86 0.57
N SER A 137 7.17 27.01 0.24
CA SER A 137 7.82 28.31 0.19
C SER A 137 7.46 29.02 -1.10
#